data_3d2696b00ad9f114a04aac330f57d8ea
#
_entry.id   3d2696b00ad9f114a04aac330f57d8ea
#
_cell.length_a   1.000
_cell.length_b   1.000
_cell.length_c   1.000
_cell.angle_alpha   90.00
_cell.angle_beta   90.00
_cell.angle_gamma   90.00
#
_symmetry.space_group_name_H-M   'P 1'
#
loop_
_entity.id
_entity.type
_entity.pdbx_description
1 polymer ?
#
loop_
_entity_poly.entity_id
_entity_poly.type
_entity_poly.pdbx_seq_one_letter_code
_entity_poly.pdbx_strand_id
1 'polypeptide(L)'
;MLLFFLGCSSAWAQWGREQDGAALEQATRASIVFATHDLSSPVSLFGHSFLVLHQEATPEPQALVMEFGGMTRSGLDHLRALVSEIEGGFTLSYFSYKEREYFTEGRSLWIYPLRLDDTGLAALKQQVPASIGKRARYTFPRWNCSHYILDLVASAAGIDRTGPEVPFVVPADTLRILHARGLLGPPVFRASPGSRSQSAYNSLSAVDRARVRSFWQDPEQPSDQPLTKPVEQTLSTSADHWMLSETQASRRDAWFRLKRQFPLGDRAAAAPADPASGPGSGEWTLGRDVRQHSTSIGWRLGLLSLAGEERTGLRNARLQLLALEVERRNGRTRLARADVLAMEANVPGDLYFHGFTQRLDLGYVDDQPRLGRVSKRFLLQFGRGTTRQMAKVDVSLLPTVAVGALNGGERWKPVVSVGLKASAYGPLPGDWRAKFTSEWSGRELAGMRSSQQFEAASPVLGSSSTVSLRVEWRNQGYRDASVGLLWAYRMPS
;
A
#
# COMPACT_ATOMS: atom_id res chain seq x y z
N MET A 1 -22.58 -7.93 -0.19
CA MET A 1 -21.13 -8.01 -0.37
C MET A 1 -20.54 -6.72 -0.98
N LEU A 2 -21.28 -5.61 -0.95
CA LEU A 2 -20.88 -4.26 -1.43
C LEU A 2 -20.75 -3.26 -0.26
N LEU A 3 -20.76 -3.72 0.98
CA LEU A 3 -20.94 -2.88 2.18
C LEU A 3 -19.67 -2.44 2.91
N PHE A 4 -18.47 -2.73 2.38
CA PHE A 4 -17.20 -2.31 3.03
C PHE A 4 -16.59 -1.02 2.47
N PHE A 5 -17.27 -0.30 1.57
CA PHE A 5 -16.83 1.00 1.07
C PHE A 5 -17.44 2.20 1.82
N LEU A 6 -18.09 1.98 2.96
CA LEU A 6 -18.81 3.01 3.71
C LEU A 6 -18.03 3.49 4.94
N GLY A 7 -16.76 3.88 4.78
CA GLY A 7 -15.95 4.29 5.92
C GLY A 7 -15.24 5.64 5.83
N CYS A 8 -15.27 6.35 4.72
CA CYS A 8 -14.74 7.72 4.63
C CYS A 8 -15.85 8.71 4.31
N SER A 9 -16.84 8.84 5.19
CA SER A 9 -17.56 10.11 5.28
C SER A 9 -16.63 11.06 6.03
N SER A 10 -15.71 11.72 5.31
CA SER A 10 -15.02 12.88 5.81
C SER A 10 -16.08 13.90 6.19
N ALA A 11 -16.33 14.02 7.49
CA ALA A 11 -17.06 15.17 8.01
C ALA A 11 -16.24 16.40 7.60
N TRP A 12 -16.70 17.14 6.61
CA TRP A 12 -16.11 18.38 6.13
C TRP A 12 -16.08 19.34 7.31
N ALA A 13 -14.95 19.40 8.03
CA ALA A 13 -14.76 20.38 9.06
C ALA A 13 -14.72 21.76 8.37
N GLN A 14 -15.74 22.56 8.60
CA GLN A 14 -15.72 23.94 8.16
C GLN A 14 -14.68 24.68 8.96
N TRP A 15 -13.74 25.34 8.26
CA TRP A 15 -12.91 26.40 8.84
C TRP A 15 -13.83 27.45 9.43
N GLY A 16 -13.59 27.87 10.66
CA GLY A 16 -14.41 28.91 11.29
C GLY A 16 -14.55 28.76 12.78
N ARG A 17 -13.91 27.76 13.39
CA ARG A 17 -13.78 27.73 14.85
C ARG A 17 -12.66 28.67 15.26
N GLU A 18 -12.94 29.54 16.23
CA GLU A 18 -11.94 30.42 16.83
C GLU A 18 -10.70 29.64 17.28
N GLN A 19 -10.91 28.40 17.73
CA GLN A 19 -9.85 27.48 18.13
C GLN A 19 -8.91 27.06 16.98
N ASP A 20 -9.40 26.95 15.75
CA ASP A 20 -8.58 26.59 14.60
C ASP A 20 -7.61 27.74 14.24
N GLY A 21 -8.10 28.97 14.32
CA GLY A 21 -7.29 30.17 14.14
C GLY A 21 -6.20 30.30 15.23
N ALA A 22 -6.56 30.10 16.49
CA ALA A 22 -5.62 30.13 17.61
C ALA A 22 -4.54 29.04 17.48
N ALA A 23 -4.92 27.81 17.12
CA ALA A 23 -3.96 26.71 16.90
C ALA A 23 -2.97 27.03 15.75
N LEU A 24 -3.47 27.63 14.67
CA LEU A 24 -2.63 28.05 13.55
C LEU A 24 -1.64 29.16 13.93
N GLU A 25 -2.12 30.17 14.64
CA GLU A 25 -1.30 31.30 15.12
C GLU A 25 -0.17 30.81 16.04
N GLN A 26 -0.50 29.92 16.97
CA GLN A 26 0.43 29.40 17.96
C GLN A 26 1.43 28.37 17.40
N ALA A 27 1.19 27.82 16.22
CA ALA A 27 2.09 26.85 15.62
C ALA A 27 3.47 27.47 15.36
N THR A 28 4.52 26.83 15.85
CA THR A 28 5.92 27.20 15.68
C THR A 28 6.68 26.22 14.80
N ARG A 29 6.06 25.12 14.43
CA ARG A 29 6.63 24.02 13.63
C ARG A 29 5.62 23.46 12.66
N ALA A 30 6.14 22.82 11.63
CA ALA A 30 5.35 22.05 10.70
C ALA A 30 6.00 20.69 10.46
N SER A 31 5.18 19.67 10.23
CA SER A 31 5.62 18.32 9.86
C SER A 31 4.76 17.80 8.72
N ILE A 32 5.37 17.02 7.84
CA ILE A 32 4.62 16.15 6.95
C ILE A 32 4.50 14.78 7.60
N VAL A 33 3.29 14.25 7.62
CA VAL A 33 3.01 12.93 8.18
C VAL A 33 2.60 11.98 7.06
N PHE A 34 3.19 10.79 7.09
CA PHE A 34 2.86 9.71 6.18
C PHE A 34 2.25 8.55 6.95
N ALA A 35 0.98 8.27 6.69
CA ALA A 35 0.31 7.07 7.15
C ALA A 35 0.69 5.89 6.25
N THR A 36 1.19 4.81 6.85
CA THR A 36 1.67 3.64 6.11
C THR A 36 0.59 3.01 5.25
N HIS A 37 1.00 2.16 4.34
CA HIS A 37 0.11 1.45 3.42
C HIS A 37 -0.94 0.62 4.17
N ASP A 38 -2.17 0.61 3.66
CA ASP A 38 -3.20 -0.33 4.07
C ASP A 38 -3.53 -1.26 2.90
N LEU A 39 -3.18 -2.53 3.06
CA LEU A 39 -3.39 -3.54 2.03
C LEU A 39 -4.84 -4.05 1.96
N SER A 40 -5.70 -3.64 2.89
CA SER A 40 -7.12 -4.01 2.93
C SER A 40 -8.00 -3.15 2.02
N SER A 41 -7.52 -1.96 1.63
CA SER A 41 -8.26 -0.98 0.83
C SER A 41 -7.47 -0.56 -0.41
N PRO A 42 -8.06 -0.62 -1.62
CA PRO A 42 -7.41 -0.16 -2.85
C PRO A 42 -6.98 1.31 -2.83
N VAL A 43 -7.70 2.15 -2.10
CA VAL A 43 -7.43 3.59 -2.02
C VAL A 43 -6.27 3.89 -1.07
N SER A 44 -6.15 3.12 0.01
CA SER A 44 -5.14 3.30 1.06
C SER A 44 -3.83 2.56 0.78
N LEU A 45 -3.77 1.80 -0.32
CA LEU A 45 -2.60 1.00 -0.70
C LEU A 45 -1.31 1.80 -0.88
N PHE A 46 -1.42 3.06 -1.32
CA PHE A 46 -0.24 3.91 -1.53
C PHE A 46 0.19 4.69 -0.28
N GLY A 47 -0.51 4.49 0.82
CA GLY A 47 -0.36 5.35 1.99
C GLY A 47 -1.15 6.64 1.83
N HIS A 48 -0.92 7.56 2.76
CA HIS A 48 -1.51 8.91 2.71
C HIS A 48 -0.54 9.92 3.31
N SER A 49 -0.49 11.13 2.76
CA SER A 49 0.33 12.22 3.28
C SER A 49 -0.53 13.41 3.65
N PHE A 50 -0.25 14.01 4.79
CA PHE A 50 -0.91 15.21 5.26
C PHE A 50 0.07 16.11 6.02
N LEU A 51 -0.28 17.39 6.14
CA LEU A 51 0.48 18.40 6.83
C LEU A 51 -0.02 18.56 8.26
N VAL A 52 0.90 18.77 9.20
CA VAL A 52 0.58 19.07 10.60
C VAL A 52 1.32 20.33 11.03
N LEU A 53 0.58 21.26 11.62
CA LEU A 53 1.10 22.48 12.25
C LEU A 53 1.00 22.32 13.77
N HIS A 54 2.11 22.48 14.46
CA HIS A 54 2.23 22.13 15.88
C HIS A 54 3.25 23.01 16.62
N GLN A 55 3.31 22.90 17.95
CA GLN A 55 4.21 23.67 18.80
C GLN A 55 5.34 22.82 19.36
N GLU A 56 5.05 21.61 19.78
CA GLU A 56 6.00 20.70 20.41
C GLU A 56 7.00 20.10 19.40
N ALA A 57 7.97 19.37 19.90
CA ALA A 57 8.95 18.66 19.05
C ALA A 57 8.30 17.59 18.16
N THR A 58 7.17 17.03 18.60
CA THR A 58 6.30 16.13 17.86
C THR A 58 4.86 16.64 17.94
N PRO A 59 3.98 16.35 16.96
CA PRO A 59 2.60 16.80 16.98
C PRO A 59 1.88 16.39 18.28
N GLU A 60 1.34 17.39 18.97
CA GLU A 60 0.44 17.24 20.11
C GLU A 60 -0.98 16.87 19.66
N PRO A 61 -1.85 16.34 20.55
CA PRO A 61 -3.20 15.90 20.18
C PRO A 61 -4.07 16.95 19.49
N GLN A 62 -3.92 18.21 19.87
CA GLN A 62 -4.63 19.36 19.32
C GLN A 62 -3.92 20.06 18.17
N ALA A 63 -2.77 19.56 17.73
CA ALA A 63 -2.08 20.08 16.56
C ALA A 63 -3.02 20.07 15.33
N LEU A 64 -2.91 21.12 14.52
CA LEU A 64 -3.79 21.30 13.37
C LEU A 64 -3.31 20.46 12.18
N VAL A 65 -4.18 19.63 11.68
CA VAL A 65 -3.94 18.78 10.50
C VAL A 65 -4.63 19.37 9.30
N MET A 66 -3.89 19.51 8.21
CA MET A 66 -4.41 19.83 6.89
C MET A 66 -4.16 18.69 5.91
N GLU A 67 -5.21 18.22 5.30
CA GLU A 67 -5.13 17.17 4.27
C GLU A 67 -5.92 17.55 3.02
N PHE A 68 -5.55 16.94 1.89
CA PHE A 68 -6.29 17.05 0.64
C PHE A 68 -6.88 15.70 0.25
N GLY A 69 -8.15 15.66 -0.10
CA GLY A 69 -8.84 14.43 -0.49
C GLY A 69 -9.83 14.61 -1.62
N GLY A 70 -10.15 13.51 -2.30
CA GLY A 70 -11.24 13.48 -3.28
C GLY A 70 -12.61 13.45 -2.58
N MET A 71 -13.55 14.23 -3.09
CA MET A 71 -14.94 14.26 -2.63
C MET A 71 -15.70 13.06 -3.18
N THR A 72 -15.54 11.93 -2.53
CA THR A 72 -16.22 10.68 -2.92
C THR A 72 -17.55 10.54 -2.19
N ARG A 73 -18.63 10.27 -2.92
CA ARG A 73 -19.98 10.00 -2.38
C ARG A 73 -20.31 8.51 -2.40
N SER A 74 -19.58 7.75 -3.17
CA SER A 74 -19.81 6.31 -3.35
C SER A 74 -18.49 5.55 -3.60
N GLY A 75 -18.50 4.23 -3.42
CA GLY A 75 -17.38 3.38 -3.79
C GLY A 75 -17.02 3.43 -5.28
N LEU A 76 -17.98 3.78 -6.16
CA LEU A 76 -17.74 3.95 -7.59
C LEU A 76 -16.91 5.21 -7.89
N ASP A 77 -17.01 6.25 -7.06
CA ASP A 77 -16.21 7.47 -7.23
C ASP A 77 -14.72 7.18 -7.05
N HIS A 78 -14.35 6.25 -6.16
CA HIS A 78 -12.97 5.81 -5.99
C HIS A 78 -12.44 5.12 -7.25
N LEU A 79 -13.24 4.25 -7.88
CA LEU A 79 -12.87 3.64 -9.16
C LEU A 79 -12.81 4.67 -10.29
N ARG A 80 -13.74 5.62 -10.28
CA ARG A 80 -13.74 6.73 -11.24
C ARG A 80 -12.50 7.59 -11.12
N ALA A 81 -12.04 7.90 -9.90
CA ALA A 81 -10.84 8.69 -9.65
C ALA A 81 -9.55 8.04 -10.17
N LEU A 82 -9.55 6.73 -10.47
CA LEU A 82 -8.41 6.04 -11.12
C LEU A 82 -8.27 6.42 -12.60
N VAL A 83 -9.37 6.72 -13.28
CA VAL A 83 -9.41 6.89 -14.75
C VAL A 83 -9.96 8.25 -15.21
N SER A 84 -10.58 9.00 -14.31
CA SER A 84 -11.16 10.31 -14.62
C SER A 84 -11.06 11.27 -13.44
N GLU A 85 -11.23 12.55 -13.70
CA GLU A 85 -11.23 13.59 -12.67
C GLU A 85 -12.50 13.54 -11.84
N ILE A 86 -12.35 13.71 -10.52
CA ILE A 86 -13.40 14.03 -9.58
C ILE A 86 -13.06 15.32 -8.85
N GLU A 87 -13.99 15.86 -8.10
CA GLU A 87 -13.76 17.02 -7.27
C GLU A 87 -12.99 16.64 -6.01
N GLY A 88 -12.04 17.47 -5.59
CA GLY A 88 -11.29 17.35 -4.35
C GLY A 88 -11.23 18.67 -3.60
N GLY A 89 -10.75 18.62 -2.36
CA GLY A 89 -10.58 19.81 -1.54
C GLY A 89 -9.75 19.57 -0.29
N PHE A 90 -9.34 20.67 0.34
CA PHE A 90 -8.65 20.65 1.60
C PHE A 90 -9.60 20.58 2.77
N THR A 91 -9.25 19.79 3.78
CA THR A 91 -9.94 19.68 5.05
C THR A 91 -9.02 19.94 6.22
N LEU A 92 -9.58 20.39 7.33
CA LEU A 92 -8.90 20.59 8.58
C LEU A 92 -9.44 19.64 9.65
N SER A 93 -8.55 19.16 10.48
CA SER A 93 -8.88 18.33 11.65
C SER A 93 -7.79 18.47 12.71
N TYR A 94 -7.93 17.77 13.83
CA TYR A 94 -6.90 17.70 14.84
C TYR A 94 -6.10 16.39 14.73
N PHE A 95 -4.84 16.43 15.14
CA PHE A 95 -3.93 15.29 15.03
C PHE A 95 -4.44 14.06 15.77
N SER A 96 -5.06 14.23 16.94
CA SER A 96 -5.68 13.13 17.70
C SER A 96 -6.75 12.37 16.93
N TYR A 97 -7.55 13.06 16.07
CA TYR A 97 -8.54 12.39 15.23
C TYR A 97 -7.88 11.57 14.14
N LYS A 98 -6.86 12.14 13.48
CA LYS A 98 -6.14 11.46 12.41
C LYS A 98 -5.30 10.30 12.93
N GLU A 99 -4.61 10.47 14.04
CA GLU A 99 -3.87 9.39 14.69
C GLU A 99 -4.82 8.23 15.05
N ARG A 100 -5.97 8.53 15.66
CA ARG A 100 -6.97 7.52 15.99
C ARG A 100 -7.54 6.84 14.76
N GLU A 101 -7.86 7.58 13.70
CA GLU A 101 -8.34 7.06 12.43
C GLU A 101 -7.36 6.02 11.87
N TYR A 102 -6.10 6.40 11.67
CA TYR A 102 -5.08 5.51 11.12
C TYR A 102 -4.73 4.35 12.06
N PHE A 103 -4.70 4.58 13.35
CA PHE A 103 -4.45 3.51 14.31
C PHE A 103 -5.59 2.47 14.35
N THR A 104 -6.83 2.90 14.15
CA THR A 104 -7.98 1.99 14.00
C THR A 104 -7.88 1.15 12.72
N GLU A 105 -7.33 1.73 11.64
CA GLU A 105 -7.01 1.02 10.40
C GLU A 105 -5.75 0.13 10.51
N GLY A 106 -5.06 0.12 11.66
CA GLY A 106 -3.81 -0.61 11.87
C GLY A 106 -2.58 0.03 11.23
N ARG A 107 -2.70 1.25 10.71
CA ARG A 107 -1.64 1.97 10.01
C ARG A 107 -0.76 2.73 11.01
N SER A 108 0.54 2.65 10.81
CA SER A 108 1.53 3.41 11.57
C SER A 108 1.82 4.76 10.90
N LEU A 109 2.40 5.69 11.65
CA LEU A 109 2.68 7.04 11.17
C LEU A 109 4.19 7.30 11.16
N TRP A 110 4.67 7.86 10.06
CA TRP A 110 5.98 8.48 9.95
C TRP A 110 5.80 9.99 10.00
N ILE A 111 6.45 10.66 10.93
CA ILE A 111 6.36 12.10 11.17
C ILE A 111 7.71 12.72 10.81
N TYR A 112 7.74 13.56 9.79
CA TYR A 112 8.93 14.24 9.30
C TYR A 112 8.83 15.73 9.63
N PRO A 113 9.62 16.26 10.56
CA PRO A 113 9.71 17.70 10.76
C PRO A 113 10.14 18.40 9.48
N LEU A 114 9.46 19.46 9.09
CA LEU A 114 9.83 20.29 7.96
C LEU A 114 10.89 21.30 8.38
N ARG A 115 11.95 21.42 7.58
CA ARG A 115 13.01 22.41 7.76
C ARG A 115 12.63 23.69 7.02
N LEU A 116 11.66 24.40 7.57
CA LEU A 116 11.26 25.72 7.11
C LEU A 116 11.89 26.78 8.04
N ASP A 117 12.33 27.90 7.46
CA ASP A 117 12.65 29.08 8.22
C ASP A 117 11.37 29.82 8.65
N ASP A 118 11.51 30.89 9.42
CA ASP A 118 10.38 31.67 9.92
C ASP A 118 9.52 32.24 8.78
N THR A 119 10.16 32.63 7.66
CA THR A 119 9.45 33.12 6.47
C THR A 119 8.63 32.04 5.81
N GLY A 120 9.20 30.83 5.64
CA GLY A 120 8.51 29.68 5.08
C GLY A 120 7.36 29.22 5.97
N LEU A 121 7.55 29.18 7.28
CA LEU A 121 6.48 28.83 8.21
C LEU A 121 5.34 29.88 8.16
N ALA A 122 5.68 31.17 8.13
CA ALA A 122 4.67 32.23 8.02
C ALA A 122 3.89 32.13 6.70
N ALA A 123 4.58 31.87 5.58
CA ALA A 123 3.94 31.62 4.29
C ALA A 123 3.00 30.43 4.33
N LEU A 124 3.43 29.32 4.95
CA LEU A 124 2.59 28.13 5.13
C LEU A 124 1.33 28.44 5.96
N LYS A 125 1.47 29.17 7.07
CA LYS A 125 0.35 29.60 7.91
C LYS A 125 -0.67 30.49 7.15
N GLN A 126 -0.21 31.31 6.22
CA GLN A 126 -1.10 32.10 5.36
C GLN A 126 -1.81 31.26 4.28
N GLN A 127 -1.15 30.24 3.75
CA GLN A 127 -1.69 29.37 2.71
C GLN A 127 -2.79 28.44 3.24
N VAL A 128 -2.71 28.00 4.51
CA VAL A 128 -3.67 27.07 5.10
C VAL A 128 -5.10 27.62 5.02
N PRO A 129 -5.45 28.78 5.63
CA PRO A 129 -6.81 29.31 5.54
C PRO A 129 -7.21 29.68 4.11
N ALA A 130 -6.25 30.14 3.32
CA ALA A 130 -6.49 30.50 1.92
C ALA A 130 -6.84 29.30 1.02
N SER A 131 -6.54 28.08 1.45
CA SER A 131 -6.80 26.84 0.69
C SER A 131 -8.11 26.16 1.09
N ILE A 132 -8.60 26.38 2.31
CA ILE A 132 -9.84 25.78 2.79
C ILE A 132 -11.05 26.28 2.00
N GLY A 133 -11.95 25.34 1.66
CA GLY A 133 -13.13 25.63 0.85
C GLY A 133 -12.88 25.78 -0.64
N LYS A 134 -11.62 25.84 -1.08
CA LYS A 134 -11.30 25.79 -2.51
C LYS A 134 -11.49 24.39 -3.04
N ARG A 135 -12.13 24.28 -4.17
CA ARG A 135 -12.31 23.04 -4.92
C ARG A 135 -11.21 22.90 -5.96
N ALA A 136 -10.67 21.70 -6.11
CA ALA A 136 -9.64 21.39 -7.07
C ALA A 136 -9.90 20.04 -7.71
N ARG A 137 -9.20 19.76 -8.81
CA ARG A 137 -9.24 18.45 -9.47
C ARG A 137 -8.62 17.39 -8.57
N TYR A 138 -9.23 16.23 -8.54
CA TYR A 138 -8.64 15.05 -7.93
C TYR A 138 -8.60 13.91 -8.94
N THR A 139 -7.43 13.33 -9.12
CA THR A 139 -7.24 12.03 -9.77
C THR A 139 -6.24 11.24 -8.96
N PHE A 140 -6.47 9.97 -8.79
CA PHE A 140 -5.61 9.14 -7.96
C PHE A 140 -4.15 9.11 -8.44
N PRO A 141 -3.84 9.01 -9.78
CA PRO A 141 -2.45 8.94 -10.23
C PRO A 141 -1.70 10.28 -10.20
N ARG A 142 -2.38 11.41 -10.34
CA ARG A 142 -1.71 12.70 -10.59
C ARG A 142 -2.06 13.81 -9.61
N TRP A 143 -3.33 14.13 -9.47
CA TRP A 143 -3.84 15.24 -8.67
C TRP A 143 -4.39 14.73 -7.32
N ASN A 144 -3.54 14.11 -6.52
CA ASN A 144 -3.89 13.46 -5.26
C ASN A 144 -3.44 14.27 -4.03
N CYS A 145 -3.64 13.71 -2.84
CA CYS A 145 -3.23 14.35 -1.59
C CYS A 145 -1.76 14.78 -1.61
N SER A 146 -0.90 13.93 -2.10
CA SER A 146 0.55 14.14 -2.11
C SER A 146 0.98 15.29 -3.00
N HIS A 147 0.33 15.41 -4.15
CA HIS A 147 0.59 16.49 -5.10
C HIS A 147 0.32 17.86 -4.47
N TYR A 148 -0.85 18.04 -3.87
CA TYR A 148 -1.23 19.32 -3.30
C TYR A 148 -0.49 19.66 -2.00
N ILE A 149 -0.14 18.67 -1.19
CA ILE A 149 0.70 18.87 -0.01
C ILE A 149 2.13 19.25 -0.43
N LEU A 150 2.67 18.58 -1.46
CA LEU A 150 3.98 18.95 -2.02
C LEU A 150 3.98 20.40 -2.54
N ASP A 151 2.91 20.84 -3.21
CA ASP A 151 2.77 22.21 -3.70
C ASP A 151 2.81 23.24 -2.59
N LEU A 152 2.04 23.00 -1.52
CA LEU A 152 2.01 23.88 -0.37
C LEU A 152 3.39 24.00 0.29
N VAL A 153 4.06 22.88 0.53
CA VAL A 153 5.37 22.86 1.18
C VAL A 153 6.45 23.50 0.29
N ALA A 154 6.46 23.19 -1.01
CA ALA A 154 7.42 23.75 -1.95
C ALA A 154 7.25 25.28 -2.08
N SER A 155 5.99 25.73 -2.19
CA SER A 155 5.68 27.18 -2.23
C SER A 155 6.11 27.89 -0.96
N ALA A 156 5.85 27.31 0.22
CA ALA A 156 6.26 27.87 1.49
C ALA A 156 7.79 27.93 1.64
N ALA A 157 8.49 26.92 1.13
CA ALA A 157 9.96 26.87 1.16
C ALA A 157 10.63 27.75 0.08
N GLY A 158 9.87 28.46 -0.75
CA GLY A 158 10.40 29.26 -1.86
C GLY A 158 11.12 28.42 -2.92
N ILE A 159 10.81 27.15 -3.02
CA ILE A 159 11.43 26.22 -3.97
C ILE A 159 10.60 26.19 -5.24
N ASP A 160 11.26 26.47 -6.37
CA ASP A 160 10.64 26.28 -7.67
C ASP A 160 10.33 24.78 -7.86
N ARG A 161 9.05 24.48 -8.05
CA ARG A 161 8.55 23.14 -8.32
C ARG A 161 8.92 22.62 -9.71
N THR A 162 9.46 23.47 -10.57
CA THR A 162 9.86 23.14 -11.94
C THR A 162 11.13 22.30 -12.02
N GLY A 163 11.18 21.21 -11.26
CA GLY A 163 11.92 20.03 -11.69
C GLY A 163 11.14 19.35 -12.81
N PRO A 164 11.69 18.35 -13.52
CA PRO A 164 10.95 17.62 -14.53
C PRO A 164 9.62 17.20 -13.92
N GLU A 165 8.50 17.68 -14.49
CA GLU A 165 7.17 17.34 -14.00
C GLU A 165 7.09 15.83 -13.85
N VAL A 166 7.17 15.34 -12.62
CA VAL A 166 6.93 13.94 -12.37
C VAL A 166 5.46 13.75 -12.69
N PRO A 167 5.10 13.08 -13.79
CA PRO A 167 3.72 13.04 -14.26
C PRO A 167 2.78 12.37 -13.26
N PHE A 168 3.35 11.66 -12.28
CA PHE A 168 2.64 10.91 -11.27
C PHE A 168 3.41 10.99 -9.96
N VAL A 169 2.71 11.28 -8.86
CA VAL A 169 3.27 11.36 -7.51
C VAL A 169 2.45 10.48 -6.58
N VAL A 170 3.07 9.46 -6.01
CA VAL A 170 2.45 8.71 -4.91
C VAL A 170 2.87 9.29 -3.56
N PRO A 171 2.13 9.06 -2.47
CA PRO A 171 2.44 9.65 -1.16
C PRO A 171 3.88 9.49 -0.68
N ALA A 172 4.51 8.36 -0.95
CA ALA A 172 5.92 8.15 -0.60
C ALA A 172 6.89 9.00 -1.45
N ASP A 173 6.55 9.35 -2.70
CA ASP A 173 7.40 10.18 -3.55
C ASP A 173 7.45 11.62 -3.05
N THR A 174 6.38 12.14 -2.45
CA THR A 174 6.41 13.44 -1.79
C THR A 174 7.51 13.51 -0.73
N LEU A 175 7.63 12.46 0.10
CA LEU A 175 8.68 12.38 1.11
C LEU A 175 10.07 12.35 0.47
N ARG A 176 10.26 11.56 -0.57
CA ARG A 176 11.55 11.42 -1.28
C ARG A 176 11.98 12.73 -1.93
N ILE A 177 11.04 13.42 -2.60
CA ILE A 177 11.28 14.72 -3.23
C ILE A 177 11.70 15.75 -2.18
N LEU A 178 10.97 15.84 -1.06
CA LEU A 178 11.29 16.75 0.03
C LEU A 178 12.62 16.38 0.72
N HIS A 179 12.89 15.08 0.88
CA HIS A 179 14.16 14.57 1.44
C HIS A 179 15.34 14.93 0.55
N ALA A 180 15.26 14.70 -0.76
CA ALA A 180 16.30 15.02 -1.73
C ALA A 180 16.61 16.52 -1.77
N ARG A 181 15.65 17.37 -1.41
CA ARG A 181 15.80 18.82 -1.31
C ARG A 181 16.24 19.30 0.07
N GLY A 182 16.51 18.38 1.01
CA GLY A 182 16.97 18.70 2.36
C GLY A 182 15.91 19.33 3.25
N LEU A 183 14.63 19.29 2.86
CA LEU A 183 13.51 19.89 3.57
C LEU A 183 12.97 19.01 4.72
N LEU A 184 13.38 17.74 4.81
CA LEU A 184 12.95 16.86 5.90
C LEU A 184 14.01 16.77 7.00
N GLY A 185 13.56 16.90 8.24
CA GLY A 185 14.34 16.55 9.43
C GLY A 185 14.32 15.04 9.71
N PRO A 186 15.04 14.59 10.77
CA PRO A 186 15.00 13.20 11.18
C PRO A 186 13.57 12.75 11.50
N PRO A 187 13.11 11.62 10.94
CA PRO A 187 11.74 11.17 11.14
C PRO A 187 11.53 10.55 12.53
N VAL A 188 10.29 10.64 13.01
CA VAL A 188 9.78 9.90 14.16
C VAL A 188 8.79 8.88 13.67
N PHE A 189 9.02 7.60 14.01
CA PHE A 189 8.08 6.52 13.70
C PHE A 189 7.15 6.27 14.89
N ARG A 190 5.84 6.39 14.67
CA ARG A 190 4.80 6.00 15.63
C ARG A 190 4.10 4.74 15.13
N ALA A 191 4.45 3.60 15.73
CA ALA A 191 3.81 2.34 15.43
C ALA A 191 2.35 2.35 15.91
N SER A 192 1.43 1.84 15.08
CA SER A 192 0.05 1.62 15.51
C SER A 192 0.00 0.62 16.68
N PRO A 193 -1.02 0.68 17.53
CA PRO A 193 -1.20 -0.31 18.60
C PRO A 193 -1.21 -1.75 18.08
N GLY A 194 -1.82 -2.00 16.92
CA GLY A 194 -1.79 -3.31 16.27
C GLY A 194 -0.37 -3.75 15.90
N SER A 195 0.42 -2.88 15.27
CA SER A 195 1.81 -3.19 14.91
C SER A 195 2.69 -3.44 16.14
N ARG A 196 2.51 -2.68 17.21
CA ARG A 196 3.22 -2.89 18.49
C ARG A 196 2.88 -4.24 19.10
N SER A 197 1.61 -4.55 19.18
CA SER A 197 1.12 -5.81 19.72
C SER A 197 1.62 -7.00 18.90
N GLN A 198 1.57 -6.92 17.57
CA GLN A 198 2.09 -7.95 16.68
C GLN A 198 3.59 -8.17 16.87
N SER A 199 4.36 -7.10 16.96
CA SER A 199 5.82 -7.17 17.21
C SER A 199 6.13 -7.82 18.55
N ALA A 200 5.42 -7.43 19.61
CA ALA A 200 5.55 -8.02 20.94
C ALA A 200 5.21 -9.51 20.92
N TYR A 201 4.08 -9.89 20.33
CA TYR A 201 3.66 -11.28 20.20
C TYR A 201 4.66 -12.14 19.42
N ASN A 202 5.19 -11.64 18.31
CA ASN A 202 6.16 -12.38 17.49
C ASN A 202 7.47 -12.69 18.23
N SER A 203 7.81 -11.90 19.26
CA SER A 203 8.97 -12.11 20.10
C SER A 203 8.79 -13.18 21.19
N LEU A 204 7.56 -13.63 21.42
CA LEU A 204 7.23 -14.61 22.46
C LEU A 204 7.58 -16.06 22.07
N SER A 205 7.81 -16.89 23.08
CA SER A 205 7.87 -18.35 22.93
C SER A 205 6.54 -18.93 22.42
N ALA A 206 6.54 -20.14 21.90
CA ALA A 206 5.30 -20.80 21.46
C ALA A 206 4.28 -20.98 22.60
N VAL A 207 4.75 -21.25 23.81
CA VAL A 207 3.91 -21.40 25.01
C VAL A 207 3.28 -20.07 25.40
N ASP A 208 4.09 -18.99 25.47
CA ASP A 208 3.60 -17.66 25.81
C ASP A 208 2.63 -17.11 24.75
N ARG A 209 2.88 -17.41 23.48
CA ARG A 209 1.94 -17.08 22.38
C ARG A 209 0.59 -17.78 22.56
N ALA A 210 0.57 -19.05 23.01
CA ALA A 210 -0.66 -19.75 23.29
C ALA A 210 -1.44 -19.09 24.43
N ARG A 211 -0.75 -18.65 25.49
CA ARG A 211 -1.35 -17.91 26.61
C ARG A 211 -1.97 -16.58 26.15
N VAL A 212 -1.22 -15.77 25.38
CA VAL A 212 -1.76 -14.51 24.85
C VAL A 212 -3.01 -14.76 24.01
N ARG A 213 -3.03 -15.79 23.17
CA ARG A 213 -4.22 -16.15 22.37
C ARG A 213 -5.44 -16.47 23.21
N SER A 214 -5.29 -17.16 24.34
CA SER A 214 -6.43 -17.45 25.22
C SER A 214 -7.03 -16.16 25.79
N PHE A 215 -6.22 -15.18 26.19
CA PHE A 215 -6.70 -13.85 26.62
C PHE A 215 -7.38 -13.06 25.50
N TRP A 216 -6.99 -13.25 24.25
CA TRP A 216 -7.69 -12.60 23.13
C TRP A 216 -9.06 -13.20 22.86
N GLN A 217 -9.24 -14.49 23.16
CA GLN A 217 -10.54 -15.14 23.10
C GLN A 217 -11.44 -14.71 24.27
N ASP A 218 -10.86 -14.66 25.46
CA ASP A 218 -11.53 -14.19 26.68
C ASP A 218 -10.59 -13.33 27.53
N PRO A 219 -10.69 -12.00 27.43
CA PRO A 219 -9.82 -11.09 28.18
C PRO A 219 -10.08 -11.07 29.70
N GLU A 220 -11.16 -11.69 30.17
CA GLU A 220 -11.52 -11.77 31.59
C GLU A 220 -11.14 -13.12 32.25
N GLN A 221 -10.59 -14.05 31.46
CA GLN A 221 -10.20 -15.34 32.03
C GLN A 221 -9.15 -15.17 33.13
N PRO A 222 -9.31 -15.91 34.27
CA PRO A 222 -8.28 -15.93 35.28
C PRO A 222 -7.01 -16.62 34.76
N SER A 223 -5.86 -16.14 35.20
CA SER A 223 -4.59 -16.82 34.91
C SER A 223 -4.24 -17.72 36.09
N ASP A 224 -4.21 -19.03 35.86
CA ASP A 224 -3.85 -20.04 36.91
C ASP A 224 -2.36 -19.97 37.30
N GLN A 225 -1.55 -19.26 36.51
CA GLN A 225 -0.11 -19.12 36.74
C GLN A 225 0.31 -17.64 36.54
N PRO A 226 1.33 -17.17 37.27
CA PRO A 226 1.90 -15.85 37.06
C PRO A 226 2.31 -15.66 35.59
N LEU A 227 1.98 -14.50 35.06
CA LEU A 227 2.39 -14.15 33.69
C LEU A 227 3.84 -13.69 33.69
N THR A 228 4.53 -13.96 32.61
CA THR A 228 5.87 -13.40 32.39
C THR A 228 5.77 -11.95 31.93
N LYS A 229 6.76 -11.11 32.25
CA LYS A 229 6.79 -9.71 31.79
C LYS A 229 6.57 -9.54 30.29
N PRO A 230 7.16 -10.35 29.38
CA PRO A 230 6.88 -10.27 27.95
C PRO A 230 5.42 -10.55 27.60
N VAL A 231 4.74 -11.47 28.30
CA VAL A 231 3.32 -11.76 28.10
C VAL A 231 2.48 -10.57 28.56
N GLU A 232 2.73 -10.02 29.77
CA GLU A 232 2.04 -8.83 30.27
C GLU A 232 2.19 -7.64 29.33
N GLN A 233 3.39 -7.37 28.83
CA GLN A 233 3.63 -6.31 27.85
C GLN A 233 2.84 -6.52 26.56
N THR A 234 2.79 -7.77 26.07
CA THR A 234 2.02 -8.11 24.86
C THR A 234 0.52 -7.92 25.09
N LEU A 235 0.00 -8.32 26.25
CA LEU A 235 -1.40 -8.11 26.61
C LEU A 235 -1.74 -6.63 26.76
N SER A 236 -0.84 -5.83 27.36
CA SER A 236 -1.00 -4.39 27.48
C SER A 236 -1.09 -3.69 26.10
N THR A 237 -0.19 -4.01 25.18
CA THR A 237 -0.24 -3.45 23.81
C THR A 237 -1.43 -3.99 23.00
N SER A 238 -1.84 -5.24 23.26
CA SER A 238 -3.06 -5.82 22.65
C SER A 238 -4.32 -5.09 23.12
N ALA A 239 -4.38 -4.74 24.40
CA ALA A 239 -5.50 -4.00 24.96
C ALA A 239 -5.64 -2.61 24.26
N ASP A 240 -4.53 -1.91 24.00
CA ASP A 240 -4.58 -0.65 23.25
C ASP A 240 -5.19 -0.81 21.85
N HIS A 241 -4.81 -1.88 21.14
CA HIS A 241 -5.39 -2.19 19.84
C HIS A 241 -6.88 -2.51 19.92
N TRP A 242 -7.26 -3.41 20.82
CA TRP A 242 -8.64 -3.85 20.95
C TRP A 242 -9.59 -2.77 21.47
N MET A 243 -9.11 -1.89 22.36
CA MET A 243 -9.91 -0.73 22.79
C MET A 243 -10.27 0.21 21.64
N LEU A 244 -9.42 0.29 20.61
CA LEU A 244 -9.70 1.11 19.41
C LEU A 244 -10.60 0.43 18.40
N SER A 245 -10.45 -0.89 18.21
CA SER A 245 -11.09 -1.65 17.13
C SER A 245 -12.33 -2.43 17.56
N GLU A 246 -12.52 -2.69 18.86
CA GLU A 246 -13.64 -3.48 19.37
C GLU A 246 -14.95 -2.68 19.36
N THR A 247 -15.98 -3.24 18.74
CA THR A 247 -17.29 -2.62 18.63
C THR A 247 -18.21 -2.95 19.79
N GLN A 248 -18.01 -4.10 20.45
CA GLN A 248 -18.82 -4.52 21.61
C GLN A 248 -18.33 -3.82 22.89
N ALA A 249 -19.21 -3.06 23.52
CA ALA A 249 -18.87 -2.26 24.71
C ALA A 249 -18.32 -3.14 25.85
N SER A 250 -18.97 -4.27 26.16
CA SER A 250 -18.54 -5.19 27.22
C SER A 250 -17.12 -5.74 27.01
N ARG A 251 -16.79 -6.13 25.78
CA ARG A 251 -15.43 -6.58 25.44
C ARG A 251 -14.42 -5.45 25.52
N ARG A 252 -14.78 -4.25 25.07
CA ARG A 252 -13.92 -3.07 25.19
C ARG A 252 -13.63 -2.73 26.64
N ASP A 253 -14.62 -2.84 27.53
CA ASP A 253 -14.44 -2.65 28.97
C ASP A 253 -13.55 -3.73 29.60
N ALA A 254 -13.66 -4.98 29.13
CA ALA A 254 -12.76 -6.05 29.53
C ALA A 254 -11.30 -5.76 29.15
N TRP A 255 -11.06 -5.27 27.93
CA TRP A 255 -9.73 -4.83 27.51
C TRP A 255 -9.21 -3.65 28.33
N PHE A 256 -10.07 -2.71 28.69
CA PHE A 256 -9.71 -1.60 29.57
C PHE A 256 -9.30 -2.08 30.95
N ARG A 257 -10.03 -3.04 31.56
CA ARG A 257 -9.65 -3.66 32.84
C ARG A 257 -8.30 -4.36 32.75
N LEU A 258 -8.07 -5.13 31.70
CA LEU A 258 -6.80 -5.81 31.45
C LEU A 258 -5.65 -4.83 31.29
N LYS A 259 -5.83 -3.71 30.58
CA LYS A 259 -4.82 -2.65 30.48
C LYS A 259 -4.47 -2.06 31.83
N ARG A 260 -5.44 -1.85 32.70
CA ARG A 260 -5.20 -1.37 34.08
C ARG A 260 -4.45 -2.37 34.94
N GLN A 261 -4.68 -3.67 34.73
CA GLN A 261 -3.96 -4.73 35.43
C GLN A 261 -2.48 -4.79 35.01
N PHE A 262 -2.17 -4.51 33.75
CA PHE A 262 -0.82 -4.52 33.18
C PHE A 262 -0.44 -3.15 32.60
N PRO A 263 -0.18 -2.14 33.43
CA PRO A 263 0.09 -0.79 32.98
C PRO A 263 1.55 -0.61 32.48
N LEU A 264 2.16 -1.66 31.93
CA LEU A 264 3.52 -1.63 31.46
C LEU A 264 3.66 -0.65 30.29
N GLY A 265 4.73 0.12 30.33
CA GLY A 265 5.07 1.06 29.27
C GLY A 265 5.18 0.38 27.90
N ASP A 266 4.88 1.13 26.86
CA ASP A 266 4.90 0.67 25.50
C ASP A 266 6.29 0.19 25.08
N ARG A 267 6.38 -1.07 24.64
CA ARG A 267 7.55 -1.52 23.91
C ARG A 267 7.49 -0.90 22.52
N ALA A 268 8.46 -0.07 22.19
CA ALA A 268 8.57 0.48 20.85
C ALA A 268 8.71 -0.67 19.83
N ALA A 269 7.85 -0.71 18.84
CA ALA A 269 8.08 -1.58 17.69
C ALA A 269 9.28 -1.02 16.91
N ALA A 270 10.11 -1.90 16.36
CA ALA A 270 11.18 -1.48 15.49
C ALA A 270 10.60 -0.72 14.28
N ALA A 271 11.15 0.45 14.00
CA ALA A 271 10.79 1.19 12.80
C ALA A 271 11.14 0.36 11.55
N PRO A 272 10.26 0.24 10.57
CA PRO A 272 10.62 -0.34 9.28
C PRO A 272 11.60 0.57 8.53
N ALA A 273 11.97 0.21 7.31
CA ALA A 273 12.78 1.10 6.48
C ALA A 273 12.06 2.44 6.24
N ASP A 274 12.81 3.54 6.32
CA ASP A 274 12.31 4.89 6.11
C ASP A 274 11.82 5.07 4.66
N PRO A 275 10.53 5.34 4.43
CA PRO A 275 9.98 5.54 3.09
C PRO A 275 10.58 6.72 2.33
N ALA A 276 11.11 7.73 3.02
CA ALA A 276 11.79 8.87 2.39
C ALA A 276 13.15 8.49 1.77
N SER A 277 13.81 7.45 2.29
CA SER A 277 15.09 6.96 1.77
C SER A 277 14.97 5.88 0.71
N GLY A 278 13.74 5.43 0.39
CA GLY A 278 13.47 4.40 -0.62
C GLY A 278 13.67 4.89 -2.05
N PRO A 279 13.73 3.97 -3.02
CA PRO A 279 13.75 4.33 -4.44
C PRO A 279 12.39 4.90 -4.87
N GLY A 280 12.37 5.67 -5.97
CA GLY A 280 11.15 6.22 -6.54
C GLY A 280 10.16 5.16 -7.03
N SER A 281 8.93 5.60 -7.29
CA SER A 281 7.84 4.71 -7.73
C SER A 281 7.87 4.38 -9.21
N GLY A 282 8.60 5.16 -10.02
CA GLY A 282 8.75 4.90 -11.44
C GLY A 282 9.82 3.83 -11.71
N GLU A 283 9.51 2.84 -12.54
CA GLU A 283 10.43 1.75 -12.84
C GLU A 283 10.46 1.45 -14.34
N TRP A 284 11.67 1.38 -14.89
CA TRP A 284 11.94 0.85 -16.23
C TRP A 284 12.29 -0.64 -16.14
N THR A 285 11.81 -1.41 -17.09
CA THR A 285 12.13 -2.83 -17.18
C THR A 285 12.68 -3.18 -18.56
N LEU A 286 13.70 -4.03 -18.59
CA LEU A 286 14.25 -4.65 -19.79
C LEU A 286 14.20 -6.15 -19.62
N GLY A 287 13.48 -6.84 -20.51
CA GLY A 287 13.27 -8.27 -20.47
C GLY A 287 13.83 -8.97 -21.70
N ARG A 288 14.33 -10.19 -21.50
CA ARG A 288 14.71 -11.11 -22.58
C ARG A 288 14.09 -12.46 -22.29
N ASP A 289 13.22 -12.92 -23.19
CA ASP A 289 12.75 -14.30 -23.19
C ASP A 289 13.63 -15.12 -24.15
N VAL A 290 14.38 -16.05 -23.59
CA VAL A 290 15.36 -16.85 -24.35
C VAL A 290 14.65 -17.87 -25.24
N ARG A 291 13.56 -18.46 -24.73
CA ARG A 291 12.83 -19.51 -25.45
C ARG A 291 11.94 -18.97 -26.55
N GLN A 292 11.34 -17.82 -26.32
CA GLN A 292 10.49 -17.16 -27.32
C GLN A 292 11.27 -16.22 -28.25
N HIS A 293 12.58 -16.05 -28.01
CA HIS A 293 13.44 -15.13 -28.77
C HIS A 293 12.86 -13.71 -28.84
N SER A 294 12.28 -13.24 -27.71
CA SER A 294 11.70 -11.91 -27.63
C SER A 294 12.46 -11.03 -26.65
N THR A 295 12.39 -9.73 -26.90
CA THR A 295 12.93 -8.69 -26.01
C THR A 295 11.79 -7.74 -25.67
N SER A 296 11.64 -7.39 -24.39
CA SER A 296 10.65 -6.42 -23.96
C SER A 296 11.31 -5.22 -23.27
N ILE A 297 10.70 -4.08 -23.44
CA ILE A 297 10.96 -2.88 -22.67
C ILE A 297 9.63 -2.43 -22.06
N GLY A 298 9.66 -2.08 -20.81
CA GLY A 298 8.48 -1.64 -20.09
C GLY A 298 8.77 -0.45 -19.21
N TRP A 299 7.71 0.25 -18.89
CA TRP A 299 7.68 1.28 -17.87
C TRP A 299 6.45 1.06 -16.97
N ARG A 300 6.63 1.24 -15.68
CA ARG A 300 5.53 1.12 -14.72
C ARG A 300 5.70 2.10 -13.57
N LEU A 301 4.57 2.56 -13.06
CA LEU A 301 4.48 3.32 -11.83
C LEU A 301 3.93 2.41 -10.75
N GLY A 302 4.63 2.24 -9.64
CA GLY A 302 4.11 1.42 -8.55
C GLY A 302 5.12 1.02 -7.50
N LEU A 303 4.61 0.32 -6.51
CA LEU A 303 5.36 -0.30 -5.43
C LEU A 303 5.36 -1.81 -5.68
N LEU A 304 6.52 -2.36 -5.85
CA LEU A 304 6.69 -3.78 -6.15
C LEU A 304 7.55 -4.47 -5.12
N SER A 305 7.15 -5.63 -4.78
CA SER A 305 7.58 -6.27 -3.58
C SER A 305 8.56 -7.41 -3.75
N LEU A 306 8.75 -8.03 -4.93
CA LEU A 306 9.50 -9.28 -4.95
C LEU A 306 10.95 -9.15 -4.47
N ALA A 307 11.63 -8.05 -4.79
CA ALA A 307 12.99 -7.78 -4.33
C ALA A 307 13.14 -6.45 -3.57
N GLY A 308 12.06 -5.74 -3.31
CA GLY A 308 12.05 -4.43 -2.67
C GLY A 308 11.32 -4.35 -1.34
N GLU A 309 10.92 -5.49 -0.78
CA GLU A 309 10.05 -5.58 0.39
C GLU A 309 10.57 -4.87 1.63
N GLU A 310 11.84 -5.06 1.94
CA GLU A 310 12.44 -4.50 3.15
C GLU A 310 12.47 -2.97 3.16
N ARG A 311 12.30 -2.36 1.98
CA ARG A 311 12.39 -0.91 1.78
C ARG A 311 11.05 -0.23 1.63
N THR A 312 10.03 -0.95 1.22
CA THR A 312 8.67 -0.43 1.06
C THR A 312 7.76 -0.77 2.23
N GLY A 313 8.18 -1.69 3.10
CA GLY A 313 7.34 -2.25 4.17
C GLY A 313 6.21 -3.15 3.64
N LEU A 314 6.17 -3.39 2.32
CA LEU A 314 5.16 -4.21 1.67
C LEU A 314 5.71 -5.59 1.35
N ARG A 315 5.33 -6.57 2.14
CA ARG A 315 5.69 -7.96 1.89
C ARG A 315 4.65 -8.65 1.02
N ASN A 316 5.11 -9.41 0.02
CA ASN A 316 4.27 -10.23 -0.87
C ASN A 316 3.07 -9.46 -1.47
N ALA A 317 3.31 -8.20 -1.83
CA ALA A 317 2.32 -7.35 -2.46
C ALA A 317 2.84 -6.78 -3.79
N ARG A 318 1.97 -6.61 -4.74
CA ARG A 318 2.19 -5.89 -5.99
C ARG A 318 1.18 -4.77 -6.08
N LEU A 319 1.68 -3.57 -6.24
CA LEU A 319 0.85 -2.40 -6.42
C LEU A 319 1.40 -1.62 -7.61
N GLN A 320 0.64 -1.55 -8.68
CA GLN A 320 1.07 -0.96 -9.93
C GLN A 320 -0.06 -0.10 -10.48
N LEU A 321 0.23 1.16 -10.70
CA LEU A 321 -0.61 2.09 -11.44
C LEU A 321 0.08 2.36 -12.75
N LEU A 322 -0.62 2.28 -13.85
CA LEU A 322 -0.11 2.54 -15.18
C LEU A 322 1.16 1.73 -15.49
N ALA A 323 1.04 0.74 -16.33
CA ALA A 323 2.20 0.06 -16.87
C ALA A 323 2.03 -0.17 -18.35
N LEU A 324 3.13 -0.03 -19.05
CA LEU A 324 3.21 -0.30 -20.48
C LEU A 324 4.38 -1.23 -20.71
N GLU A 325 4.18 -2.26 -21.53
CA GLU A 325 5.23 -3.16 -21.95
C GLU A 325 5.13 -3.37 -23.46
N VAL A 326 6.21 -3.07 -24.15
CA VAL A 326 6.38 -3.27 -25.59
C VAL A 326 7.34 -4.43 -25.80
N GLU A 327 6.96 -5.37 -26.62
CA GLU A 327 7.75 -6.56 -26.97
C GLU A 327 8.12 -6.54 -28.44
N ARG A 328 9.38 -6.90 -28.72
CA ARG A 328 9.88 -7.18 -30.07
C ARG A 328 10.16 -8.68 -30.21
N ARG A 329 9.48 -9.30 -31.18
CA ARG A 329 9.62 -10.72 -31.46
C ARG A 329 9.60 -10.94 -32.98
N ASN A 330 10.55 -11.70 -33.51
CA ASN A 330 10.65 -12.00 -34.96
C ASN A 330 10.56 -10.73 -35.84
N GLY A 331 11.24 -9.66 -35.44
CA GLY A 331 11.24 -8.39 -36.18
C GLY A 331 9.98 -7.53 -36.01
N ARG A 332 8.93 -8.03 -35.38
CA ARG A 332 7.67 -7.30 -35.15
C ARG A 332 7.63 -6.73 -33.73
N THR A 333 7.22 -5.47 -33.64
CA THR A 333 7.02 -4.76 -32.36
C THR A 333 5.52 -4.69 -32.05
N ARG A 334 5.15 -4.91 -30.79
CA ARG A 334 3.76 -4.87 -30.33
C ARG A 334 3.63 -4.36 -28.91
N LEU A 335 2.48 -3.83 -28.57
CA LEU A 335 2.09 -3.59 -27.17
C LEU A 335 1.74 -4.94 -26.55
N ALA A 336 2.59 -5.45 -25.67
CA ALA A 336 2.39 -6.73 -25.01
C ALA A 336 1.42 -6.61 -23.82
N ARG A 337 1.54 -5.48 -23.08
CA ARG A 337 0.73 -5.24 -21.89
C ARG A 337 0.50 -3.75 -21.68
N ALA A 338 -0.69 -3.40 -21.21
CA ALA A 338 -1.02 -2.06 -20.71
C ALA A 338 -1.97 -2.22 -19.52
N ASP A 339 -1.47 -1.96 -18.31
CA ASP A 339 -2.28 -1.99 -17.10
C ASP A 339 -2.65 -0.56 -16.68
N VAL A 340 -3.90 -0.34 -16.32
CA VAL A 340 -4.36 0.86 -15.63
C VAL A 340 -4.12 0.71 -14.14
N LEU A 341 -4.44 -0.48 -13.61
CA LEU A 341 -4.23 -0.85 -12.22
C LEU A 341 -3.91 -2.35 -12.17
N ALA A 342 -2.90 -2.71 -11.40
CA ALA A 342 -2.67 -4.10 -11.03
C ALA A 342 -2.27 -4.15 -9.56
N MET A 343 -3.16 -4.71 -8.77
CA MET A 343 -3.02 -4.84 -7.33
C MET A 343 -3.12 -6.31 -6.93
N GLU A 344 -2.19 -6.75 -6.15
CA GLU A 344 -2.25 -8.02 -5.46
C GLU A 344 -1.61 -7.88 -4.09
N ALA A 345 -2.35 -8.19 -3.05
CA ALA A 345 -1.85 -8.21 -1.68
C ALA A 345 -2.11 -9.59 -1.07
N ASN A 346 -1.04 -10.22 -0.60
CA ASN A 346 -1.10 -11.51 0.07
C ASN A 346 -0.62 -11.29 1.51
N VAL A 347 -1.56 -10.92 2.37
CA VAL A 347 -1.28 -10.61 3.77
C VAL A 347 -1.45 -11.90 4.58
N PRO A 348 -0.36 -12.47 5.13
CA PRO A 348 -0.48 -13.64 5.97
C PRO A 348 -1.32 -13.34 7.20
N GLY A 349 -2.15 -14.32 7.58
CA GLY A 349 -2.95 -14.22 8.79
C GLY A 349 -2.06 -14.00 9.99
N ASP A 350 -2.41 -12.98 10.74
CA ASP A 350 -1.90 -12.74 12.07
C ASP A 350 -3.00 -13.00 13.10
N LEU A 351 -2.77 -12.58 14.30
CA LEU A 351 -3.69 -12.84 15.42
C LEU A 351 -4.88 -11.91 15.45
N TYR A 352 -4.81 -10.79 14.77
CA TYR A 352 -5.84 -9.77 14.75
C TYR A 352 -6.65 -9.83 13.48
N PHE A 353 -5.99 -10.19 12.39
CA PHE A 353 -6.60 -10.25 11.08
C PHE A 353 -6.47 -11.67 10.53
N HIS A 354 -7.57 -12.23 10.09
CA HIS A 354 -7.50 -13.43 9.27
C HIS A 354 -6.66 -13.09 8.03
N GLY A 355 -5.64 -13.92 7.76
CA GLY A 355 -4.84 -13.74 6.56
C GLY A 355 -5.72 -13.66 5.34
N PHE A 356 -5.51 -12.63 4.55
CA PHE A 356 -6.28 -12.44 3.33
C PHE A 356 -5.37 -12.31 2.14
N THR A 357 -5.93 -12.65 1.01
CA THR A 357 -5.36 -12.35 -0.29
C THR A 357 -6.41 -11.61 -1.10
N GLN A 358 -6.00 -10.57 -1.79
CA GLN A 358 -6.90 -9.85 -2.69
C GLN A 358 -6.18 -9.45 -3.97
N ARG A 359 -6.97 -9.35 -5.03
CA ARG A 359 -6.50 -8.95 -6.35
C ARG A 359 -7.52 -8.03 -7.00
N LEU A 360 -7.02 -6.97 -7.62
CA LEU A 360 -7.79 -6.11 -8.51
C LEU A 360 -6.89 -5.70 -9.65
N ASP A 361 -7.16 -6.21 -10.85
CA ASP A 361 -6.42 -5.87 -12.05
C ASP A 361 -7.38 -5.30 -13.10
N LEU A 362 -6.98 -4.21 -13.73
CA LEU A 362 -7.65 -3.63 -14.90
C LEU A 362 -6.60 -3.37 -15.96
N GLY A 363 -6.67 -4.09 -17.08
CA GLY A 363 -5.64 -3.93 -18.08
C GLY A 363 -5.87 -4.71 -19.36
N TYR A 364 -4.98 -4.45 -20.30
CA TYR A 364 -4.89 -5.10 -21.61
C TYR A 364 -3.66 -6.00 -21.64
N VAL A 365 -3.83 -7.20 -22.22
CA VAL A 365 -2.75 -8.16 -22.49
C VAL A 365 -2.91 -8.70 -23.90
N ASP A 366 -1.82 -8.64 -24.67
CA ASP A 366 -1.70 -9.31 -25.97
C ASP A 366 -0.90 -10.61 -25.80
N ASP A 367 -1.60 -11.70 -25.63
CA ASP A 367 -1.01 -13.03 -25.50
C ASP A 367 -0.67 -13.59 -26.88
N GLN A 368 0.63 -13.68 -27.18
CA GLN A 368 1.11 -14.33 -28.40
C GLN A 368 1.98 -15.54 -28.02
N PRO A 369 1.36 -16.69 -27.80
CA PRO A 369 2.12 -17.89 -27.53
C PRO A 369 2.94 -18.30 -28.75
N ARG A 370 4.02 -19.07 -28.50
CA ARG A 370 4.85 -19.61 -29.60
C ARG A 370 4.04 -20.51 -30.53
N LEU A 371 3.15 -21.28 -29.92
CA LEU A 371 2.22 -22.19 -30.58
C LEU A 371 0.80 -21.83 -30.15
N GLY A 372 -0.13 -21.69 -31.10
CA GLY A 372 -1.54 -21.43 -30.80
C GLY A 372 -2.07 -20.08 -31.28
N ARG A 373 -3.34 -19.81 -30.97
CA ARG A 373 -4.00 -18.58 -31.42
C ARG A 373 -3.65 -17.39 -30.59
N VAL A 374 -3.30 -16.27 -31.23
CA VAL A 374 -3.16 -14.95 -30.62
C VAL A 374 -4.46 -14.59 -29.91
N SER A 375 -4.34 -14.07 -28.71
CA SER A 375 -5.49 -13.63 -27.93
C SER A 375 -5.20 -12.33 -27.25
N LYS A 376 -5.90 -11.28 -27.66
CA LYS A 376 -5.89 -9.98 -27.01
C LYS A 376 -7.01 -9.94 -25.98
N ARG A 377 -6.73 -9.44 -24.79
CA ARG A 377 -7.69 -9.41 -23.69
C ARG A 377 -7.67 -8.03 -23.03
N PHE A 378 -8.84 -7.52 -22.76
CA PHE A 378 -9.03 -6.41 -21.84
C PHE A 378 -9.93 -6.90 -20.70
N LEU A 379 -9.40 -6.95 -19.50
CA LEU A 379 -10.07 -7.58 -18.35
C LEU A 379 -10.04 -6.67 -17.12
N LEU A 380 -11.17 -6.64 -16.42
CA LEU A 380 -11.25 -6.32 -15.01
C LEU A 380 -11.31 -7.62 -14.24
N GLN A 381 -10.30 -7.90 -13.43
CA GLN A 381 -10.21 -9.10 -12.61
C GLN A 381 -10.23 -8.74 -11.15
N PHE A 382 -11.07 -9.44 -10.40
CA PHE A 382 -11.19 -9.30 -8.95
C PHE A 382 -11.04 -10.67 -8.29
N GLY A 383 -10.44 -10.69 -7.10
CA GLY A 383 -10.36 -11.90 -6.28
C GLY A 383 -10.20 -11.56 -4.81
N ARG A 384 -10.74 -12.44 -3.96
CA ARG A 384 -10.53 -12.39 -2.51
C ARG A 384 -10.38 -13.81 -1.98
N GLY A 385 -9.38 -14.03 -1.17
CA GLY A 385 -9.04 -15.34 -0.64
C GLY A 385 -8.29 -15.24 0.69
N THR A 386 -7.45 -16.22 0.97
CA THR A 386 -6.72 -16.31 2.22
C THR A 386 -5.23 -16.53 1.99
N THR A 387 -4.43 -16.03 2.91
CA THR A 387 -2.99 -16.27 2.99
C THR A 387 -2.63 -16.77 4.38
N ARG A 388 -1.79 -17.79 4.44
CA ARG A 388 -1.21 -18.31 5.69
C ARG A 388 0.30 -18.35 5.59
N GLN A 389 0.97 -18.00 6.66
CA GLN A 389 2.40 -18.20 6.79
C GLN A 389 2.70 -19.58 7.33
N MET A 390 3.48 -20.35 6.59
CA MET A 390 4.02 -21.66 6.98
C MET A 390 5.53 -21.55 7.07
N ALA A 391 6.06 -21.52 8.28
CA ALA A 391 7.46 -21.18 8.55
C ALA A 391 7.83 -19.80 7.97
N LYS A 392 8.69 -19.74 6.95
CA LYS A 392 9.11 -18.50 6.26
C LYS A 392 8.41 -18.30 4.91
N VAL A 393 7.47 -19.18 4.57
CA VAL A 393 6.76 -19.17 3.28
C VAL A 393 5.31 -18.74 3.47
N ASP A 394 4.87 -17.75 2.71
CA ASP A 394 3.47 -17.34 2.64
C ASP A 394 2.77 -18.15 1.54
N VAL A 395 1.73 -18.86 1.91
CA VAL A 395 0.90 -19.65 0.97
C VAL A 395 -0.47 -19.01 0.86
N SER A 396 -0.86 -18.70 -0.37
CA SER A 396 -2.11 -17.99 -0.68
C SER A 396 -3.02 -18.82 -1.58
N LEU A 397 -4.32 -18.73 -1.34
CA LEU A 397 -5.35 -19.29 -2.20
C LEU A 397 -6.37 -18.19 -2.52
N LEU A 398 -6.62 -17.95 -3.80
CA LEU A 398 -7.37 -16.81 -4.31
C LEU A 398 -8.33 -17.22 -5.42
N PRO A 399 -9.61 -17.44 -5.13
CA PRO A 399 -10.65 -17.47 -6.15
C PRO A 399 -10.76 -16.10 -6.84
N THR A 400 -10.95 -16.11 -8.16
CA THR A 400 -11.01 -14.91 -8.98
C THR A 400 -12.20 -14.94 -9.93
N VAL A 401 -12.70 -13.75 -10.25
CA VAL A 401 -13.68 -13.51 -11.30
C VAL A 401 -13.11 -12.44 -12.21
N ALA A 402 -13.21 -12.64 -13.53
CA ALA A 402 -12.82 -11.63 -14.49
C ALA A 402 -13.96 -11.39 -15.49
N VAL A 403 -14.17 -10.13 -15.81
CA VAL A 403 -15.12 -9.68 -16.83
C VAL A 403 -14.39 -8.77 -17.81
N GLY A 404 -14.77 -8.83 -19.09
CA GLY A 404 -14.14 -7.97 -20.09
C GLY A 404 -14.40 -8.42 -21.52
N ALA A 405 -13.40 -8.24 -22.37
CA ALA A 405 -13.48 -8.60 -23.77
C ALA A 405 -12.23 -9.34 -24.25
N LEU A 406 -12.45 -10.25 -25.17
CA LEU A 406 -11.43 -11.08 -25.79
C LEU A 406 -11.51 -10.95 -27.31
N ASN A 407 -10.35 -10.82 -27.94
CA ASN A 407 -10.22 -10.90 -29.41
C ASN A 407 -9.28 -12.06 -29.78
N GLY A 408 -9.83 -13.05 -30.46
CA GLY A 408 -9.09 -14.22 -30.97
C GLY A 408 -8.66 -14.09 -32.42
N GLY A 409 -8.64 -12.88 -32.98
CA GLY A 409 -8.19 -12.59 -34.36
C GLY A 409 -9.22 -11.92 -35.27
N GLU A 410 -10.52 -11.97 -34.94
CA GLU A 410 -11.56 -11.39 -35.81
C GLU A 410 -12.32 -10.25 -35.14
N ARG A 411 -12.95 -10.50 -34.01
CA ARG A 411 -13.79 -9.53 -33.31
C ARG A 411 -13.63 -9.63 -31.77
N TRP A 412 -13.84 -8.53 -31.10
CA TRP A 412 -13.94 -8.49 -29.65
C TRP A 412 -15.25 -9.15 -29.21
N LYS A 413 -15.16 -10.11 -28.28
CA LYS A 413 -16.32 -10.79 -27.69
C LYS A 413 -16.31 -10.58 -26.18
N PRO A 414 -17.45 -10.32 -25.56
CA PRO A 414 -17.53 -10.24 -24.10
C PRO A 414 -17.13 -11.60 -23.50
N VAL A 415 -16.48 -11.55 -22.34
CA VAL A 415 -16.05 -12.75 -21.63
C VAL A 415 -16.25 -12.56 -20.14
N VAL A 416 -16.77 -13.61 -19.51
CA VAL A 416 -16.72 -13.81 -18.06
C VAL A 416 -15.92 -15.06 -17.80
N SER A 417 -15.02 -15.02 -16.83
CA SER A 417 -14.27 -16.19 -16.42
C SER A 417 -14.18 -16.27 -14.90
N VAL A 418 -14.21 -17.48 -14.38
CA VAL A 418 -13.90 -17.80 -12.99
C VAL A 418 -12.57 -18.51 -12.92
N GLY A 419 -11.82 -18.28 -11.89
CA GLY A 419 -10.50 -18.85 -11.74
C GLY A 419 -10.13 -19.12 -10.30
N LEU A 420 -9.02 -19.83 -10.15
CA LEU A 420 -8.37 -20.08 -8.88
C LEU A 420 -6.89 -19.83 -9.05
N LYS A 421 -6.31 -19.05 -8.14
CA LYS A 421 -4.88 -18.81 -8.06
C LYS A 421 -4.35 -19.32 -6.75
N ALA A 422 -3.30 -20.13 -6.79
CA ALA A 422 -2.50 -20.49 -5.64
C ALA A 422 -1.09 -19.89 -5.77
N SER A 423 -0.52 -19.41 -4.69
CA SER A 423 0.86 -18.95 -4.70
C SER A 423 1.60 -19.29 -3.42
N ALA A 424 2.91 -19.48 -3.55
CA ALA A 424 3.84 -19.63 -2.46
C ALA A 424 4.97 -18.60 -2.64
N TYR A 425 5.28 -17.86 -1.57
CA TYR A 425 6.25 -16.79 -1.58
C TYR A 425 7.17 -16.91 -0.36
N GLY A 426 8.46 -16.78 -0.55
CA GLY A 426 9.42 -16.89 0.55
C GLY A 426 10.87 -16.53 0.17
N PRO A 427 11.75 -16.48 1.19
CA PRO A 427 13.17 -16.22 0.99
C PRO A 427 13.87 -17.42 0.37
N LEU A 428 14.88 -17.13 -0.43
CA LEU A 428 15.92 -18.05 -0.87
C LEU A 428 17.27 -17.65 -0.19
N PRO A 429 18.32 -18.48 -0.30
CA PRO A 429 19.64 -18.11 0.18
C PRO A 429 20.13 -16.77 -0.38
N GLY A 430 20.82 -15.99 0.44
CA GLY A 430 21.19 -14.61 0.15
C GLY A 430 19.97 -13.68 0.17
N ASP A 431 20.02 -12.61 -0.62
CA ASP A 431 18.94 -11.59 -0.71
C ASP A 431 17.87 -11.96 -1.74
N TRP A 432 17.85 -13.21 -2.20
CA TRP A 432 16.88 -13.67 -3.16
C TRP A 432 15.51 -13.93 -2.53
N ARG A 433 14.46 -13.61 -3.28
CA ARG A 433 13.07 -13.96 -2.97
C ARG A 433 12.49 -14.74 -4.13
N ALA A 434 11.69 -15.75 -3.82
CA ALA A 434 11.00 -16.54 -4.83
C ALA A 434 9.50 -16.49 -4.64
N LYS A 435 8.80 -16.52 -5.76
CA LYS A 435 7.34 -16.68 -5.83
C LYS A 435 7.01 -17.75 -6.85
N PHE A 436 6.31 -18.76 -6.41
CA PHE A 436 5.63 -19.72 -7.28
C PHE A 436 4.15 -19.35 -7.35
N THR A 437 3.59 -19.37 -8.54
CA THR A 437 2.17 -19.08 -8.78
C THR A 437 1.60 -20.13 -9.70
N SER A 438 0.43 -20.66 -9.37
CA SER A 438 -0.35 -21.51 -10.25
C SER A 438 -1.75 -20.91 -10.38
N GLU A 439 -2.16 -20.60 -11.61
CA GLU A 439 -3.44 -19.98 -11.91
C GLU A 439 -4.23 -20.84 -12.90
N TRP A 440 -5.47 -21.11 -12.56
CA TRP A 440 -6.43 -21.84 -13.39
C TRP A 440 -7.62 -20.94 -13.67
N SER A 441 -8.07 -20.88 -14.90
CA SER A 441 -9.27 -20.12 -15.27
C SER A 441 -10.10 -20.91 -16.27
N GLY A 442 -11.41 -20.95 -16.03
CA GLY A 442 -12.39 -21.55 -16.92
C GLY A 442 -13.05 -20.48 -17.79
N ARG A 443 -13.37 -20.82 -19.05
CA ARG A 443 -14.17 -19.98 -19.94
C ARG A 443 -15.41 -20.76 -20.37
N GLU A 444 -16.53 -20.06 -20.51
CA GLU A 444 -17.76 -20.65 -20.99
C GLU A 444 -17.67 -21.31 -22.39
N LEU A 445 -16.66 -20.95 -23.22
CA LEU A 445 -16.59 -21.35 -24.61
C LEU A 445 -15.24 -21.93 -25.08
N ALA A 446 -14.23 -22.07 -24.23
CA ALA A 446 -12.87 -22.39 -24.70
C ALA A 446 -12.06 -23.36 -23.81
N GLY A 447 -12.70 -24.00 -22.86
CA GLY A 447 -12.02 -24.97 -21.99
C GLY A 447 -11.17 -24.28 -20.87
N MET A 448 -10.57 -25.12 -20.08
CA MET A 448 -9.78 -24.71 -18.91
C MET A 448 -8.38 -24.27 -19.34
N ARG A 449 -7.91 -23.14 -18.81
CA ARG A 449 -6.54 -22.66 -18.99
C ARG A 449 -5.80 -22.79 -17.68
N SER A 450 -4.53 -23.12 -17.73
CA SER A 450 -3.67 -23.04 -16.58
C SER A 450 -2.33 -22.40 -16.93
N SER A 451 -1.78 -21.67 -15.98
CA SER A 451 -0.40 -21.21 -16.03
C SER A 451 0.28 -21.48 -14.71
N GLN A 452 1.53 -21.91 -14.77
CA GLN A 452 2.41 -21.97 -13.61
C GLN A 452 3.57 -21.04 -13.88
N GLN A 453 3.91 -20.22 -12.89
CA GLN A 453 5.02 -19.28 -12.95
C GLN A 453 5.91 -19.45 -11.72
N PHE A 454 7.19 -19.59 -11.96
CA PHE A 454 8.21 -19.42 -10.94
C PHE A 454 8.99 -18.13 -11.24
N GLU A 455 9.15 -17.29 -10.24
CA GLU A 455 9.94 -16.07 -10.35
C GLU A 455 10.88 -16.00 -9.14
N ALA A 456 12.15 -15.78 -9.39
CA ALA A 456 13.14 -15.49 -8.36
C ALA A 456 13.78 -14.15 -8.66
N ALA A 457 13.86 -13.29 -7.66
CA ALA A 457 14.37 -11.93 -7.80
C ALA A 457 15.35 -11.58 -6.69
N SER A 458 16.35 -10.77 -7.02
CA SER A 458 17.33 -10.24 -6.08
C SER A 458 17.64 -8.77 -6.40
N PRO A 459 17.86 -7.92 -5.38
CA PRO A 459 18.41 -6.60 -5.60
C PRO A 459 19.82 -6.72 -6.14
N VAL A 460 20.15 -5.93 -7.16
CA VAL A 460 21.48 -5.84 -7.79
C VAL A 460 21.85 -4.37 -7.89
N LEU A 461 23.13 -4.05 -7.73
CA LEU A 461 23.62 -2.66 -7.84
C LEU A 461 22.91 -1.68 -6.86
N GLY A 462 22.78 -2.09 -5.62
CA GLY A 462 22.16 -1.23 -4.58
C GLY A 462 20.63 -1.24 -4.60
N SER A 463 20.03 -0.12 -4.17
CA SER A 463 18.58 -0.03 -3.94
C SER A 463 17.72 0.11 -5.18
N SER A 464 18.31 0.53 -6.29
CA SER A 464 17.55 0.98 -7.46
C SER A 464 17.39 -0.08 -8.54
N SER A 465 18.13 -1.18 -8.49
CA SER A 465 18.07 -2.22 -9.52
C SER A 465 17.71 -3.58 -8.96
N THR A 466 16.94 -4.33 -9.73
CA THR A 466 16.61 -5.72 -9.45
C THR A 466 16.79 -6.58 -10.69
N VAL A 467 17.23 -7.82 -10.48
CA VAL A 467 17.24 -8.84 -11.52
C VAL A 467 16.31 -9.96 -11.12
N SER A 468 15.46 -10.40 -12.04
CA SER A 468 14.60 -11.56 -11.82
C SER A 468 14.72 -12.59 -12.94
N LEU A 469 14.72 -13.85 -12.53
CA LEU A 469 14.56 -15.00 -13.40
C LEU A 469 13.11 -15.45 -13.34
N ARG A 470 12.48 -15.57 -14.50
CA ARG A 470 11.08 -16.00 -14.61
C ARG A 470 11.00 -17.23 -15.52
N VAL A 471 10.32 -18.26 -15.02
CA VAL A 471 9.99 -19.45 -15.79
C VAL A 471 8.47 -19.60 -15.75
N GLU A 472 7.86 -19.71 -16.92
CA GLU A 472 6.40 -19.83 -17.02
C GLU A 472 6.03 -20.99 -17.93
N TRP A 473 5.06 -21.79 -17.49
CA TRP A 473 4.43 -22.86 -18.24
C TRP A 473 2.96 -22.53 -18.43
N ARG A 474 2.48 -22.61 -19.66
CA ARG A 474 1.09 -22.34 -20.01
C ARG A 474 0.46 -23.54 -20.69
N ASN A 475 -0.78 -23.85 -20.29
CA ASN A 475 -1.63 -24.80 -20.98
C ASN A 475 -2.94 -24.10 -21.36
N GLN A 476 -3.11 -23.84 -22.64
CA GLN A 476 -4.25 -23.11 -23.21
C GLN A 476 -4.83 -23.86 -24.43
N GLY A 477 -4.92 -25.19 -24.34
CA GLY A 477 -5.19 -26.06 -25.48
C GLY A 477 -3.92 -26.47 -26.25
N TYR A 478 -2.78 -25.92 -25.91
CA TYR A 478 -1.42 -26.29 -26.31
C TYR A 478 -0.49 -25.99 -25.13
N ARG A 479 0.63 -26.71 -25.07
CA ARG A 479 1.66 -26.48 -24.03
C ARG A 479 2.70 -25.49 -24.54
N ASP A 480 2.90 -24.42 -23.81
CA ASP A 480 3.94 -23.44 -24.08
C ASP A 480 4.74 -23.17 -22.83
N ALA A 481 6.00 -22.82 -23.00
CA ALA A 481 6.87 -22.44 -21.88
C ALA A 481 7.74 -21.25 -22.28
N SER A 482 7.99 -20.38 -21.33
CA SER A 482 8.90 -19.26 -21.48
C SER A 482 9.95 -19.25 -20.36
N VAL A 483 11.15 -18.78 -20.69
CA VAL A 483 12.25 -18.57 -19.72
C VAL A 483 12.77 -17.17 -19.98
N GLY A 484 12.54 -16.28 -19.03
CA GLY A 484 12.87 -14.87 -19.15
C GLY A 484 13.83 -14.40 -18.07
N LEU A 485 14.72 -13.50 -18.46
CA LEU A 485 15.51 -12.68 -17.57
C LEU A 485 14.97 -11.27 -17.65
N LEU A 486 14.67 -10.68 -16.51
CA LEU A 486 14.17 -9.32 -16.39
C LEU A 486 15.11 -8.51 -15.52
N TRP A 487 15.56 -7.39 -16.03
CA TRP A 487 16.23 -6.36 -15.26
C TRP A 487 15.27 -5.18 -15.09
N ALA A 488 15.19 -4.66 -13.88
CA ALA A 488 14.34 -3.52 -13.56
C ALA A 488 15.19 -2.45 -12.87
N TYR A 489 14.98 -1.20 -13.28
CA TYR A 489 15.64 -0.03 -12.72
C TYR A 489 14.60 0.98 -12.24
N ARG A 490 14.66 1.36 -10.97
CA ARG A 490 13.82 2.39 -10.38
C ARG A 490 14.50 3.73 -10.46
N MET A 491 13.76 4.69 -11.00
CA MET A 491 14.23 6.07 -11.08
C MET A 491 14.34 6.68 -9.68
N PRO A 492 15.34 7.53 -9.44
CA PRO A 492 15.33 8.39 -8.26
C PRO A 492 14.11 9.32 -8.33
N SER A 493 13.57 9.68 -7.18
CA SER A 493 12.43 10.60 -7.04
C SER A 493 12.85 12.03 -7.26
#